data_836879643e948aaa08ef98ed3b0f3081
#
_entry.id   836879643e948aaa08ef98ed3b0f3081
#
_cell.length_a   1.000
_cell.length_b   1.000
_cell.length_c   1.000
_cell.angle_alpha   90.00
_cell.angle_beta   90.00
_cell.angle_gamma   90.00
#
_symmetry.space_group_name_H-M   'P 1'
#
loop_
_entity.id
_entity.type
_entity.pdbx_description
1 polymer ?
#
loop_
_entity_poly.entity_id
_entity_poly.type
_entity_poly.pdbx_seq_one_letter_code
_entity_poly.pdbx_strand_id
1 'polypeptide(L)'
;MQTKLSIFALSLSLAIPLHAAELDRAAAALAGTEAQFTQRFTPKGFKTAQVESGTVIFGTLPMMRWSYGRPEEKLFVFDGQHSWFYVPGDKQVTVTALDATRRSELPFLMIGDAAAREKNFVVRENARGPATMVTLQPRAASAMIRNVVITIASDSHLIQRVDYTDREGNQTSFELRGAHQRAVSNDLFHFTPPAGVQVVEQ
;
A
#
# COMPACT_ATOMS: atom_id res chain seq x y z
N MET A 1 -10.04 -54.60 -44.47
CA MET A 1 -9.00 -53.67 -44.00
C MET A 1 -9.70 -52.43 -43.48
N GLN A 2 -9.91 -52.31 -42.16
CA GLN A 2 -10.58 -51.17 -41.54
C GLN A 2 -9.50 -50.30 -40.88
N THR A 3 -9.31 -49.09 -41.40
CA THR A 3 -8.36 -48.10 -40.90
C THR A 3 -9.02 -47.33 -39.73
N LYS A 4 -8.52 -47.51 -38.52
CA LYS A 4 -8.95 -46.76 -37.33
C LYS A 4 -8.30 -45.36 -37.34
N LEU A 5 -9.09 -44.34 -37.50
CA LEU A 5 -8.67 -42.95 -37.39
C LEU A 5 -8.67 -42.53 -35.91
N SER A 6 -7.49 -42.37 -35.30
CA SER A 6 -7.37 -41.89 -33.93
C SER A 6 -7.38 -40.36 -33.93
N ILE A 7 -8.43 -39.75 -33.38
CA ILE A 7 -8.53 -38.32 -33.16
C ILE A 7 -7.76 -37.98 -31.86
N PHE A 8 -6.61 -37.33 -32.01
CA PHE A 8 -5.88 -36.76 -30.89
C PHE A 8 -6.53 -35.41 -30.51
N ALA A 9 -7.26 -35.40 -29.44
CA ALA A 9 -7.78 -34.15 -28.87
C ALA A 9 -6.66 -33.37 -28.17
N LEU A 10 -6.21 -32.29 -28.80
CA LEU A 10 -5.23 -31.37 -28.23
C LEU A 10 -5.98 -30.47 -27.23
N SER A 11 -5.88 -30.77 -25.94
CA SER A 11 -6.42 -29.88 -24.88
C SER A 11 -5.53 -28.63 -24.74
N LEU A 12 -6.00 -27.53 -25.31
CA LEU A 12 -5.40 -26.22 -25.15
C LEU A 12 -5.73 -25.72 -23.73
N SER A 13 -4.80 -25.88 -22.79
CA SER A 13 -4.90 -25.28 -21.46
C SER A 13 -4.75 -23.76 -21.61
N LEU A 14 -5.86 -23.02 -21.58
CA LEU A 14 -5.82 -21.58 -21.39
C LEU A 14 -5.22 -21.33 -20.00
N ALA A 15 -3.98 -20.90 -19.95
CA ALA A 15 -3.41 -20.29 -18.76
C ALA A 15 -4.15 -18.95 -18.54
N ILE A 16 -5.15 -18.96 -17.68
CA ILE A 16 -5.78 -17.72 -17.18
C ILE A 16 -4.67 -16.99 -16.45
N PRO A 17 -4.37 -15.73 -16.81
CA PRO A 17 -3.42 -14.96 -16.05
C PRO A 17 -3.90 -14.91 -14.58
N LEU A 18 -3.07 -15.38 -13.68
CA LEU A 18 -3.33 -15.34 -12.25
C LEU A 18 -3.25 -13.85 -11.86
N HIS A 19 -4.39 -13.15 -11.94
CA HIS A 19 -4.51 -11.80 -11.44
C HIS A 19 -4.18 -11.83 -9.94
N ALA A 20 -3.66 -10.75 -9.41
CA ALA A 20 -3.35 -10.59 -7.98
C ALA A 20 -4.64 -10.58 -7.13
N ALA A 21 -5.37 -11.69 -7.17
CA ALA A 21 -6.74 -11.80 -6.65
C ALA A 21 -6.80 -11.56 -5.14
N GLU A 22 -5.76 -11.97 -4.42
CA GLU A 22 -5.71 -11.76 -2.97
C GLU A 22 -5.41 -10.30 -2.63
N LEU A 23 -4.53 -9.65 -3.39
CA LEU A 23 -4.24 -8.23 -3.19
C LEU A 23 -5.45 -7.34 -3.53
N ASP A 24 -6.25 -7.72 -4.52
CA ASP A 24 -7.47 -7.00 -4.87
C ASP A 24 -8.55 -7.16 -3.78
N ARG A 25 -8.69 -8.36 -3.18
CA ARG A 25 -9.54 -8.57 -2.01
C ARG A 25 -9.07 -7.75 -0.81
N ALA A 26 -7.75 -7.73 -0.57
CA ALA A 26 -7.18 -6.93 0.51
C ALA A 26 -7.40 -5.43 0.30
N ALA A 27 -7.28 -4.91 -0.93
CA ALA A 27 -7.60 -3.53 -1.25
C ALA A 27 -9.07 -3.20 -0.95
N ALA A 28 -9.99 -4.09 -1.29
CA ALA A 28 -11.41 -3.94 -0.97
C ALA A 28 -11.68 -4.01 0.54
N ALA A 29 -10.99 -4.91 1.27
CA ALA A 29 -11.14 -5.08 2.71
C ALA A 29 -10.60 -3.88 3.52
N LEU A 30 -9.66 -3.12 2.96
CA LEU A 30 -9.15 -1.90 3.61
C LEU A 30 -10.20 -0.78 3.67
N ALA A 31 -11.11 -0.70 2.71
CA ALA A 31 -12.10 0.38 2.67
C ALA A 31 -12.96 0.40 3.94
N GLY A 32 -13.00 1.52 4.64
CA GLY A 32 -13.69 1.67 5.91
C GLY A 32 -13.00 1.01 7.11
N THR A 33 -11.72 0.66 7.01
CA THR A 33 -10.96 0.05 8.09
C THR A 33 -10.17 1.10 8.89
N GLU A 34 -10.21 0.99 10.20
CA GLU A 34 -9.29 1.64 11.13
C GLU A 34 -8.36 0.61 11.74
N ALA A 35 -7.07 0.95 11.88
CA ALA A 35 -6.07 0.10 12.51
C ALA A 35 -5.04 0.95 13.28
N GLN A 36 -4.39 0.35 14.28
CA GLN A 36 -3.15 0.87 14.84
C GLN A 36 -1.99 0.44 13.93
N PHE A 37 -1.02 1.33 13.75
CA PHE A 37 0.17 0.99 13.00
C PHE A 37 1.45 1.21 13.82
N THR A 38 2.46 0.44 13.48
CA THR A 38 3.85 0.68 13.87
C THR A 38 4.68 0.74 12.60
N GLN A 39 5.34 1.86 12.38
CA GLN A 39 6.30 2.06 11.30
C GLN A 39 7.70 1.88 11.84
N ARG A 40 8.55 1.17 11.09
CA ARG A 40 9.98 1.03 11.34
C ARG A 40 10.73 1.46 10.09
N PHE A 41 11.58 2.46 10.22
CA PHE A 41 12.46 2.94 9.17
C PHE A 41 13.90 2.64 9.53
N THR A 42 14.59 1.88 8.68
CA THR A 42 16.01 1.53 8.87
C THR A 42 16.81 2.08 7.70
N PRO A 43 17.58 3.16 7.89
CA PRO A 43 18.46 3.68 6.84
C PRO A 43 19.49 2.62 6.42
N LYS A 44 19.88 2.64 5.15
CA LYS A 44 20.91 1.72 4.63
C LYS A 44 22.20 1.83 5.44
N GLY A 45 22.72 0.68 5.87
CA GLY A 45 23.95 0.61 6.66
C GLY A 45 23.74 0.77 8.16
N PHE A 46 22.56 1.12 8.62
CA PHE A 46 22.23 1.18 10.04
C PHE A 46 21.58 -0.13 10.52
N LYS A 47 21.82 -0.46 11.79
CA LYS A 47 21.21 -1.65 12.44
C LYS A 47 19.99 -1.31 13.27
N THR A 48 19.82 -0.04 13.64
CA THR A 48 18.74 0.42 14.53
C THR A 48 17.69 1.13 13.68
N ALA A 49 16.45 0.71 13.83
CA ALA A 49 15.31 1.35 13.20
C ALA A 49 14.84 2.57 14.01
N GLN A 50 14.41 3.61 13.31
CA GLN A 50 13.53 4.63 13.86
C GLN A 50 12.11 4.05 13.92
N VAL A 51 11.43 4.19 15.05
CA VAL A 51 10.12 3.60 15.27
C VAL A 51 9.11 4.70 15.53
N GLU A 52 8.05 4.68 14.76
CA GLU A 52 6.91 5.60 14.88
C GLU A 52 5.62 4.79 14.98
N SER A 53 4.60 5.34 15.60
CA SER A 53 3.31 4.65 15.74
C SER A 53 2.15 5.62 15.79
N GLY A 54 0.97 5.09 15.48
CA GLY A 54 -0.25 5.87 15.46
C GLY A 54 -1.46 5.07 15.01
N THR A 55 -2.44 5.77 14.45
CA THR A 55 -3.68 5.20 13.91
C THR A 55 -3.79 5.53 12.44
N VAL A 56 -4.26 4.58 11.64
CA VAL A 56 -4.60 4.78 10.24
C VAL A 56 -6.08 4.48 10.00
N ILE A 57 -6.72 5.33 9.20
CA ILE A 57 -8.07 5.12 8.70
C ILE A 57 -7.99 5.07 7.18
N PHE A 58 -8.56 4.02 6.60
CA PHE A 58 -8.66 3.84 5.17
C PHE A 58 -10.06 4.17 4.69
N GLY A 59 -10.16 5.04 3.69
CA GLY A 59 -11.35 5.17 2.85
C GLY A 59 -11.29 4.21 1.67
N THR A 60 -12.06 4.48 0.63
CA THR A 60 -11.79 3.87 -0.67
C THR A 60 -10.46 4.42 -1.18
N LEU A 61 -9.46 3.54 -1.36
CA LEU A 61 -8.14 3.98 -1.82
C LEU A 61 -8.25 4.81 -3.11
N PRO A 62 -7.52 5.92 -3.22
CA PRO A 62 -6.33 6.28 -2.44
C PRO A 62 -6.58 7.10 -1.16
N MET A 63 -7.82 7.25 -0.69
CA MET A 63 -8.11 8.03 0.51
C MET A 63 -7.62 7.33 1.78
N MET A 64 -6.76 8.02 2.54
CA MET A 64 -6.16 7.52 3.79
C MET A 64 -5.89 8.67 4.75
N ARG A 65 -5.96 8.38 6.05
CA ARG A 65 -5.57 9.31 7.11
C ARG A 65 -4.66 8.60 8.11
N TRP A 66 -3.41 9.03 8.19
CA TRP A 66 -2.39 8.50 9.10
C TRP A 66 -2.10 9.52 10.19
N SER A 67 -2.49 9.21 11.42
CA SER A 67 -2.28 10.07 12.60
C SER A 67 -1.17 9.45 13.44
N TYR A 68 0.03 10.02 13.39
CA TYR A 68 1.16 9.63 14.22
C TYR A 68 1.04 10.27 15.58
N GLY A 69 1.27 9.50 16.64
CA GLY A 69 1.25 9.98 18.02
C GLY A 69 2.60 9.85 18.71
N ARG A 70 3.53 9.07 18.16
CA ARG A 70 4.85 8.84 18.76
C ARG A 70 5.93 8.64 17.69
N PRO A 71 7.17 9.12 17.94
CA PRO A 71 7.60 9.98 19.05
C PRO A 71 7.07 11.39 18.95
N GLU A 72 6.67 11.84 17.75
CA GLU A 72 6.19 13.17 17.42
C GLU A 72 4.82 13.10 16.74
N GLU A 73 3.97 14.07 17.04
CA GLU A 73 2.68 14.19 16.36
C GLU A 73 2.86 14.66 14.91
N LYS A 74 2.35 13.87 13.97
CA LYS A 74 2.30 14.17 12.55
C LYS A 74 1.00 13.66 11.96
N LEU A 75 0.57 14.28 10.89
CA LEU A 75 -0.62 13.87 10.17
C LEU A 75 -0.33 13.80 8.67
N PHE A 76 -0.63 12.65 8.08
CA PHE A 76 -0.72 12.50 6.63
C PHE A 76 -2.16 12.25 6.24
N VAL A 77 -2.68 13.05 5.31
CA VAL A 77 -4.00 12.86 4.73
C VAL A 77 -3.86 12.75 3.22
N PHE A 78 -4.45 11.71 2.65
CA PHE A 78 -4.56 11.50 1.22
C PHE A 78 -6.04 11.66 0.87
N ASP A 79 -6.38 12.73 0.13
CA ASP A 79 -7.75 13.07 -0.23
C ASP A 79 -8.18 12.48 -1.60
N GLY A 80 -7.30 11.76 -2.25
CA GLY A 80 -7.49 11.21 -3.58
C GLY A 80 -6.82 12.02 -4.69
N GLN A 81 -6.54 13.30 -4.47
CA GLN A 81 -5.87 14.20 -5.41
C GLN A 81 -4.55 14.74 -4.88
N HIS A 82 -4.47 14.94 -3.57
CA HIS A 82 -3.29 15.48 -2.88
C HIS A 82 -2.92 14.62 -1.68
N SER A 83 -1.66 14.72 -1.28
CA SER A 83 -1.18 14.34 0.03
C SER A 83 -0.90 15.59 0.85
N TRP A 84 -1.41 15.62 2.07
CA TRP A 84 -1.23 16.68 3.05
C TRP A 84 -0.35 16.13 4.17
N PHE A 85 0.80 16.76 4.39
CA PHE A 85 1.68 16.42 5.51
C PHE A 85 1.75 17.58 6.48
N TYR A 86 1.28 17.36 7.70
CA TYR A 86 1.20 18.36 8.75
C TYR A 86 1.97 17.95 9.99
N VAL A 87 2.87 18.81 10.44
CA VAL A 87 3.59 18.70 11.72
C VAL A 87 3.18 19.87 12.60
N PRO A 88 2.35 19.64 13.65
CA PRO A 88 1.85 20.71 14.51
C PRO A 88 2.95 21.57 15.13
N GLY A 89 4.07 20.94 15.56
CA GLY A 89 5.22 21.62 16.14
C GLY A 89 5.87 22.66 15.23
N ASP A 90 5.92 22.38 13.94
CA ASP A 90 6.54 23.24 12.93
C ASP A 90 5.58 24.32 12.41
N LYS A 91 4.30 24.23 12.72
CA LYS A 91 3.24 25.10 12.17
C LYS A 91 3.28 25.17 10.64
N GLN A 92 3.59 24.05 10.00
CA GLN A 92 3.73 23.94 8.56
C GLN A 92 2.94 22.75 8.02
N VAL A 93 2.31 22.96 6.88
CA VAL A 93 1.67 21.92 6.05
C VAL A 93 2.38 21.90 4.71
N THR A 94 2.78 20.71 4.27
CA THR A 94 3.21 20.47 2.91
C THR A 94 2.07 19.80 2.15
N VAL A 95 1.70 20.36 1.00
CA VAL A 95 0.73 19.75 0.08
C VAL A 95 1.44 19.34 -1.21
N THR A 96 1.16 18.13 -1.67
CA THR A 96 1.76 17.57 -2.88
C THR A 96 0.67 16.93 -3.73
N ALA A 97 0.62 17.25 -5.01
CA ALA A 97 -0.31 16.61 -5.95
C ALA A 97 0.03 15.12 -6.13
N LEU A 98 -1.00 14.27 -6.10
CA LEU A 98 -0.89 12.82 -6.29
C LEU A 98 -1.04 12.46 -7.78
N ASP A 99 -0.04 12.78 -8.59
CA ASP A 99 0.03 12.32 -9.97
C ASP A 99 0.36 10.81 -10.06
N ALA A 100 0.38 10.26 -11.27
CA ALA A 100 0.66 8.85 -11.50
C ALA A 100 2.05 8.41 -11.00
N THR A 101 3.04 9.31 -11.06
CA THR A 101 4.41 9.04 -10.60
C THR A 101 4.43 8.92 -9.08
N ARG A 102 3.90 9.91 -8.37
CA ARG A 102 3.80 9.91 -6.91
C ARG A 102 3.01 8.73 -6.37
N ARG A 103 1.91 8.35 -7.03
CA ARG A 103 1.13 7.16 -6.66
C ARG A 103 1.95 5.88 -6.75
N SER A 104 2.83 5.74 -7.75
CA SER A 104 3.70 4.57 -7.92
C SER A 104 4.87 4.50 -6.92
N GLU A 105 5.13 5.56 -6.18
CA GLU A 105 6.18 5.64 -5.16
C GLU A 105 5.68 5.29 -3.75
N LEU A 106 4.36 5.21 -3.57
CA LEU A 106 3.74 4.98 -2.27
C LEU A 106 3.05 3.60 -2.23
N PRO A 107 3.59 2.62 -1.47
CA PRO A 107 3.10 1.24 -1.48
C PRO A 107 1.60 1.08 -1.24
N PHE A 108 1.03 1.84 -0.30
CA PHE A 108 -0.40 1.76 0.00
C PHE A 108 -1.27 2.28 -1.15
N LEU A 109 -0.81 3.26 -1.93
CA LEU A 109 -1.56 3.77 -3.09
C LEU A 109 -1.56 2.76 -4.24
N MET A 110 -0.46 2.00 -4.40
CA MET A 110 -0.37 0.94 -5.40
C MET A 110 -1.30 -0.24 -5.11
N ILE A 111 -1.62 -0.49 -3.84
CA ILE A 111 -2.54 -1.57 -3.45
C ILE A 111 -3.91 -1.36 -4.09
N GLY A 112 -4.41 -0.13 -4.10
CA GLY A 112 -5.75 0.21 -4.61
C GLY A 112 -5.86 0.39 -6.13
N ASP A 113 -4.74 0.44 -6.86
CA ASP A 113 -4.74 0.69 -8.31
C ASP A 113 -4.20 -0.53 -9.08
N ALA A 114 -5.10 -1.48 -9.40
CA ALA A 114 -4.76 -2.71 -10.10
C ALA A 114 -4.09 -2.44 -11.45
N ALA A 115 -4.58 -1.48 -12.24
CA ALA A 115 -4.05 -1.18 -13.57
C ALA A 115 -2.63 -0.58 -13.49
N ALA A 116 -2.40 0.39 -12.60
CA ALA A 116 -1.07 0.94 -12.38
C ALA A 116 -0.11 -0.10 -11.82
N ARG A 117 -0.59 -0.98 -10.93
CA ARG A 117 0.18 -2.10 -10.36
C ARG A 117 0.64 -3.08 -11.44
N GLU A 118 -0.26 -3.54 -12.28
CA GLU A 118 0.09 -4.46 -13.39
C GLU A 118 1.05 -3.83 -14.41
N LYS A 119 0.87 -2.56 -14.70
CA LYS A 119 1.74 -1.80 -15.61
C LYS A 119 3.15 -1.67 -15.06
N ASN A 120 3.31 -1.38 -13.77
CA ASN A 120 4.57 -0.97 -13.17
C ASN A 120 5.31 -2.10 -12.45
N PHE A 121 4.61 -3.18 -12.06
CA PHE A 121 5.18 -4.26 -11.23
C PHE A 121 4.93 -5.64 -11.80
N VAL A 122 5.82 -6.57 -11.47
CA VAL A 122 5.57 -8.01 -11.51
C VAL A 122 5.02 -8.39 -10.14
N VAL A 123 3.80 -8.91 -10.11
CA VAL A 123 3.12 -9.32 -8.87
C VAL A 123 3.20 -10.83 -8.74
N ARG A 124 3.55 -11.31 -7.55
CA ARG A 124 3.54 -12.74 -7.21
C ARG A 124 2.86 -12.94 -5.87
N GLU A 125 1.91 -13.86 -5.82
CA GLU A 125 1.23 -14.27 -4.60
C GLU A 125 1.68 -15.66 -4.18
N ASN A 126 1.93 -15.85 -2.89
CA ASN A 126 2.34 -17.12 -2.32
C ASN A 126 1.64 -17.34 -0.98
N ALA A 127 0.70 -18.27 -0.95
CA ALA A 127 0.01 -18.67 0.28
C ALA A 127 0.97 -19.40 1.22
N ARG A 128 1.03 -18.97 2.48
CA ARG A 128 1.87 -19.55 3.54
C ARG A 128 1.07 -19.71 4.82
N GLY A 129 0.40 -20.86 4.97
CA GLY A 129 -0.42 -21.13 6.15
C GLY A 129 -1.54 -20.11 6.32
N PRO A 130 -1.59 -19.36 7.45
CA PRO A 130 -2.67 -18.42 7.73
C PRO A 130 -2.53 -17.08 6.99
N ALA A 131 -1.50 -16.90 6.16
CA ALA A 131 -1.24 -15.66 5.45
C ALA A 131 -0.86 -15.88 3.99
N THR A 132 -1.17 -14.91 3.14
CA THR A 132 -0.66 -14.81 1.78
C THR A 132 0.39 -13.70 1.72
N MET A 133 1.55 -14.03 1.19
CA MET A 133 2.60 -13.05 0.90
C MET A 133 2.50 -12.61 -0.55
N VAL A 134 2.33 -11.32 -0.76
CA VAL A 134 2.32 -10.72 -2.09
C VAL A 134 3.59 -9.91 -2.28
N THR A 135 4.34 -10.21 -3.33
CA THR A 135 5.56 -9.50 -3.69
C THR A 135 5.31 -8.66 -4.94
N LEU A 136 5.64 -7.37 -4.86
CA LEU A 136 5.62 -6.46 -6.01
C LEU A 136 7.06 -6.09 -6.36
N GLN A 137 7.48 -6.43 -7.56
CA GLN A 137 8.81 -6.12 -8.07
C GLN A 137 8.68 -5.14 -9.24
N PRO A 138 9.28 -3.94 -9.17
CA PRO A 138 9.20 -2.97 -10.24
C PRO A 138 9.72 -3.54 -11.56
N ARG A 139 9.06 -3.19 -12.67
CA ARG A 139 9.53 -3.52 -14.03
C ARG A 139 10.65 -2.58 -14.49
N ALA A 140 10.63 -1.33 -14.00
CA ALA A 140 11.65 -0.34 -14.34
C ALA A 140 12.78 -0.31 -13.30
N ALA A 141 14.02 -0.37 -13.76
CA ALA A 141 15.21 -0.28 -12.90
C ALA A 141 15.36 1.11 -12.23
N SER A 142 14.76 2.15 -12.81
CA SER A 142 14.74 3.52 -12.30
C SER A 142 13.67 3.78 -11.23
N ALA A 143 12.83 2.79 -10.89
CA ALA A 143 11.80 2.95 -9.89
C ALA A 143 12.36 3.38 -8.52
N MET A 144 11.63 4.24 -7.81
CA MET A 144 12.02 4.71 -6.46
C MET A 144 11.93 3.60 -5.41
N ILE A 145 11.14 2.57 -5.67
CA ILE A 145 10.99 1.38 -4.82
C ILE A 145 11.63 0.19 -5.54
N ARG A 146 12.42 -0.61 -4.83
CA ARG A 146 13.04 -1.83 -5.35
C ARG A 146 12.17 -3.06 -5.22
N ASN A 147 11.46 -3.17 -4.12
CA ASN A 147 10.52 -4.26 -3.85
C ASN A 147 9.52 -3.85 -2.79
N VAL A 148 8.34 -4.47 -2.84
CA VAL A 148 7.33 -4.41 -1.76
C VAL A 148 6.93 -5.83 -1.43
N VAL A 149 6.77 -6.13 -0.15
CA VAL A 149 6.20 -7.39 0.35
C VAL A 149 5.01 -7.04 1.23
N ILE A 150 3.85 -7.59 0.89
CA ILE A 150 2.61 -7.38 1.62
C ILE A 150 2.21 -8.72 2.24
N THR A 151 1.95 -8.73 3.54
CA THR A 151 1.42 -9.90 4.26
C THR A 151 -0.06 -9.67 4.50
N ILE A 152 -0.89 -10.58 4.01
CA ILE A 152 -2.34 -10.53 4.08
C ILE A 152 -2.84 -11.74 4.87
N ALA A 153 -3.72 -11.54 5.85
CA ALA A 153 -4.37 -12.64 6.57
C ALA A 153 -5.33 -13.35 5.62
N SER A 154 -5.21 -14.68 5.51
CA SER A 154 -5.98 -15.47 4.55
C SER A 154 -7.48 -15.60 4.90
N ASP A 155 -7.85 -15.43 6.16
CA ASP A 155 -9.20 -15.54 6.67
C ASP A 155 -10.03 -14.26 6.52
N SER A 156 -9.38 -13.11 6.68
CA SER A 156 -10.02 -11.79 6.71
C SER A 156 -9.67 -10.91 5.53
N HIS A 157 -8.69 -11.30 4.72
CA HIS A 157 -8.08 -10.50 3.66
C HIS A 157 -7.49 -9.16 4.14
N LEU A 158 -7.32 -8.98 5.46
CA LEU A 158 -6.75 -7.75 6.00
C LEU A 158 -5.23 -7.75 5.87
N ILE A 159 -4.69 -6.60 5.48
CA ILE A 159 -3.25 -6.39 5.45
C ILE A 159 -2.73 -6.32 6.88
N GLN A 160 -1.77 -7.19 7.21
CA GLN A 160 -1.08 -7.23 8.50
C GLN A 160 0.23 -6.47 8.46
N ARG A 161 0.91 -6.48 7.30
CA ARG A 161 2.23 -5.90 7.18
C ARG A 161 2.53 -5.49 5.73
N VAL A 162 3.24 -4.37 5.60
CA VAL A 162 3.79 -3.88 4.34
C VAL A 162 5.27 -3.56 4.56
N ASP A 163 6.14 -4.28 3.90
CA ASP A 163 7.60 -4.05 3.91
C ASP A 163 8.03 -3.54 2.54
N TYR A 164 8.91 -2.55 2.49
CA TYR A 164 9.52 -2.16 1.23
C TYR A 164 10.95 -1.67 1.41
N THR A 165 11.70 -1.76 0.31
CA THR A 165 13.04 -1.21 0.20
C THR A 165 13.03 -0.17 -0.91
N ASP A 166 13.53 1.03 -0.61
CA ASP A 166 13.65 2.09 -1.59
C ASP A 166 14.91 1.94 -2.48
N ARG A 167 15.07 2.84 -3.44
CA ARG A 167 16.19 2.83 -4.37
C ARG A 167 17.54 3.02 -3.68
N GLU A 168 17.58 3.79 -2.62
CA GLU A 168 18.78 4.04 -1.81
C GLU A 168 19.16 2.81 -0.97
N GLY A 169 18.21 1.88 -0.73
CA GLY A 169 18.39 0.68 0.06
C GLY A 169 17.94 0.85 1.52
N ASN A 170 17.22 1.91 1.84
CA ASN A 170 16.55 2.05 3.11
C ASN A 170 15.38 1.05 3.19
N GLN A 171 15.09 0.56 4.38
CA GLN A 171 14.01 -0.38 4.62
C GLN A 171 12.92 0.27 5.45
N THR A 172 11.68 0.12 5.03
CA THR A 172 10.51 0.56 5.78
C THR A 172 9.56 -0.62 5.96
N SER A 173 9.00 -0.73 7.17
CA SER A 173 8.00 -1.72 7.53
C SER A 173 6.84 -1.03 8.23
N PHE A 174 5.62 -1.32 7.80
CA PHE A 174 4.39 -0.98 8.50
C PHE A 174 3.74 -2.26 9.00
N GLU A 175 3.48 -2.34 10.28
CA GLU A 175 2.70 -3.41 10.91
C GLU A 175 1.34 -2.83 11.32
N LEU A 176 0.24 -3.46 10.88
CA LEU A 176 -1.13 -3.07 11.16
C LEU A 176 -1.73 -4.03 12.20
N ARG A 177 -2.31 -3.50 13.26
CA ARG A 177 -2.92 -4.28 14.34
C ARG A 177 -4.29 -3.74 14.73
N GLY A 178 -5.14 -4.61 15.26
CA GLY A 178 -6.47 -4.22 15.73
C GLY A 178 -7.35 -3.65 14.62
N ALA A 179 -7.14 -4.07 13.38
CA ALA A 179 -7.93 -3.63 12.23
C ALA A 179 -9.40 -4.01 12.43
N HIS A 180 -10.28 -3.02 12.28
CA HIS A 180 -11.72 -3.21 12.39
C HIS A 180 -12.46 -2.27 11.45
N GLN A 181 -13.64 -2.70 11.02
CA GLN A 181 -14.51 -1.89 10.18
C GLN A 181 -15.19 -0.80 11.01
N ARG A 182 -15.28 0.39 10.43
CA ARG A 182 -16.00 1.53 10.99
C ARG A 182 -16.77 2.29 9.91
N ALA A 183 -17.79 3.03 10.31
CA ALA A 183 -18.41 4.02 9.42
C ALA A 183 -17.41 5.17 9.17
N VAL A 184 -17.10 5.42 7.90
CA VAL A 184 -16.13 6.44 7.49
C VAL A 184 -16.83 7.44 6.58
N SER A 185 -16.84 8.73 6.98
CA SER A 185 -17.24 9.84 6.12
C SER A 185 -16.05 10.33 5.28
N ASN A 186 -16.30 10.76 4.06
CA ASN A 186 -15.28 11.36 3.21
C ASN A 186 -14.65 12.62 3.83
N ASP A 187 -15.36 13.31 4.73
CA ASP A 187 -14.84 14.48 5.45
C ASP A 187 -13.58 14.17 6.27
N LEU A 188 -13.39 12.90 6.70
CA LEU A 188 -12.18 12.47 7.41
C LEU A 188 -10.92 12.59 6.56
N PHE A 189 -11.07 12.58 5.25
CA PHE A 189 -9.96 12.69 4.28
C PHE A 189 -9.84 14.10 3.72
N HIS A 190 -10.67 15.02 4.17
CA HIS A 190 -10.53 16.43 3.86
C HIS A 190 -9.68 17.11 4.93
N PHE A 191 -8.57 17.74 4.52
CA PHE A 191 -7.70 18.46 5.45
C PHE A 191 -7.81 19.96 5.22
N THR A 192 -8.13 20.70 6.28
CA THR A 192 -8.10 22.15 6.29
C THR A 192 -6.95 22.61 7.19
N PRO A 193 -5.96 23.33 6.66
CA PRO A 193 -4.86 23.86 7.45
C PRO A 193 -5.38 24.74 8.59
N PRO A 194 -4.90 24.53 9.84
CA PRO A 194 -5.27 25.40 10.95
C PRO A 194 -4.86 26.86 10.72
N ALA A 195 -5.54 27.79 11.38
CA ALA A 195 -5.20 29.21 11.30
C ALA A 195 -3.74 29.47 11.75
N GLY A 196 -3.00 30.26 10.97
CA GLY A 196 -1.62 30.61 11.27
C GLY A 196 -0.59 29.55 10.90
N VAL A 197 -1.00 28.49 10.21
CA VAL A 197 -0.10 27.44 9.66
C VAL A 197 0.33 27.85 8.25
N GLN A 198 1.62 27.72 7.95
CA GLN A 198 2.15 27.96 6.63
C GLN A 198 1.86 26.75 5.71
N VAL A 199 1.34 27.01 4.52
CA VAL A 199 1.12 25.99 3.48
C VAL A 199 2.24 26.09 2.45
N VAL A 200 2.91 24.98 2.18
CA VAL A 200 3.99 24.84 1.19
C VAL A 200 3.55 23.83 0.14
N GLU A 201 3.54 24.24 -1.12
CA GLU A 201 3.24 23.37 -2.26
C GLU A 201 4.54 22.76 -2.82
N GLN A 202 4.47 21.45 -3.19
CA GLN A 202 5.59 20.69 -3.79
C GLN A 202 5.13 19.91 -5.02
#